data_dd367cb68f8aae1f39c8144910af3848
#
_entry.id   dd367cb68f8aae1f39c8144910af3848
#
_cell.length_a   1.000
_cell.length_b   1.000
_cell.length_c   1.000
_cell.angle_alpha   90.00
_cell.angle_beta   90.00
_cell.angle_gamma   90.00
#
_symmetry.space_group_name_H-M   'P 1'
#
loop_
_entity.id
_entity.type
_entity.pdbx_description
1 polymer ?
#
loop_
_entity_poly.entity_id
_entity_poly.type
_entity_poly.pdbx_seq_one_letter_code
_entity_poly.pdbx_strand_id
1 'polypeptide(L)'
;EFSLGLVGSEMCIRDRYFPCPDLLPVVISDKELIEIKENLPELPEEKEKRYVEDIGLDKSEAVIISSSKAMANMFEEASAKTNDAKLVAKWLVGDVSALLNKDNIEIDESKLSAENFGKLIERITDNTISGKIAKSVLEDIWENGSDVDKVIETKGLVQIQDESILEDIAQKVIQSNPDQVSAYLNGKDKLFGFFVGQIMKETQGKANPKSVNDILRRLLK
;
A
#
# COMPACT_ATOMS: atom_id res chain seq x y z
N GLU A 1 -46.57 -31.80 33.81
CA GLU A 1 -46.19 -31.29 32.45
C GLU A 1 -45.06 -30.26 32.46
N PHE A 2 -44.83 -29.56 33.56
CA PHE A 2 -43.73 -28.59 33.67
C PHE A 2 -42.34 -29.19 33.94
N SER A 3 -42.26 -30.42 34.30
CA SER A 3 -41.04 -31.11 34.68
C SER A 3 -40.17 -31.56 33.50
N LEU A 4 -40.73 -31.81 32.34
CA LEU A 4 -40.03 -32.35 31.15
C LEU A 4 -39.10 -31.35 30.47
N GLY A 5 -39.41 -30.07 30.50
CA GLY A 5 -38.55 -29.03 29.86
C GLY A 5 -37.32 -28.73 30.67
N LEU A 6 -37.42 -28.73 31.99
CA LEU A 6 -36.29 -28.53 32.93
C LEU A 6 -35.34 -29.73 32.95
N VAL A 7 -35.90 -30.95 32.94
CA VAL A 7 -35.11 -32.17 32.87
C VAL A 7 -34.29 -32.27 31.59
N GLY A 8 -34.86 -31.86 30.47
CA GLY A 8 -34.13 -31.82 29.19
C GLY A 8 -32.96 -30.84 29.18
N SER A 9 -33.09 -29.63 29.79
CA SER A 9 -32.02 -28.67 29.87
C SER A 9 -30.92 -29.09 30.84
N GLU A 10 -31.26 -29.67 31.98
CA GLU A 10 -30.30 -30.20 32.94
C GLU A 10 -29.55 -31.42 32.40
N MET A 11 -30.21 -32.29 31.65
CA MET A 11 -29.54 -33.40 30.95
C MET A 11 -28.52 -32.89 29.93
N CYS A 12 -28.85 -31.89 29.14
CA CYS A 12 -27.91 -31.27 28.19
C CYS A 12 -26.68 -30.65 28.86
N ILE A 13 -26.84 -30.05 30.06
CA ILE A 13 -25.73 -29.51 30.82
C ILE A 13 -24.88 -30.63 31.43
N ARG A 14 -25.51 -31.65 31.95
CA ARG A 14 -24.84 -32.81 32.57
C ARG A 14 -24.08 -33.64 31.54
N ASP A 15 -24.69 -33.89 30.38
CA ASP A 15 -24.07 -34.67 29.30
C ASP A 15 -22.82 -34.00 28.72
N ARG A 16 -22.69 -32.68 28.84
CA ARG A 16 -21.48 -31.97 28.40
C ARG A 16 -20.25 -32.21 29.29
N TYR A 17 -20.47 -32.63 30.52
CA TYR A 17 -19.39 -32.87 31.50
C TYR A 17 -19.11 -34.35 31.77
N PHE A 18 -19.92 -35.25 31.20
CA PHE A 18 -19.69 -36.68 31.28
C PHE A 18 -18.99 -37.18 30.01
N PRO A 19 -17.95 -38.03 30.17
CA PRO A 19 -17.38 -38.70 29.02
C PRO A 19 -18.44 -39.55 28.32
N CYS A 20 -18.64 -39.33 27.02
CA CYS A 20 -19.54 -40.15 26.27
C CYS A 20 -18.97 -41.58 26.18
N PRO A 21 -19.72 -42.62 26.59
CA PRO A 21 -19.21 -43.99 26.62
C PRO A 21 -18.90 -44.54 25.20
N ASP A 22 -19.49 -43.94 24.15
CA ASP A 22 -19.30 -44.34 22.79
C ASP A 22 -18.10 -43.65 22.08
N LEU A 23 -17.47 -42.70 22.76
CA LEU A 23 -16.29 -42.01 22.25
C LEU A 23 -15.03 -42.48 22.95
N LEU A 24 -14.04 -42.84 22.14
CA LEU A 24 -12.71 -43.15 22.67
C LEU A 24 -12.04 -41.89 23.24
N PRO A 25 -11.24 -42.02 24.31
CA PRO A 25 -10.45 -40.90 24.82
C PRO A 25 -9.54 -40.33 23.72
N VAL A 26 -9.60 -39.02 23.52
CA VAL A 26 -8.62 -38.33 22.67
C VAL A 26 -7.36 -38.13 23.47
N VAL A 27 -6.28 -38.78 23.11
CA VAL A 27 -4.97 -38.66 23.72
C VAL A 27 -4.09 -37.82 22.82
N ILE A 28 -3.73 -36.63 23.27
CA ILE A 28 -2.77 -35.78 22.57
C ILE A 28 -1.42 -35.98 23.24
N SER A 29 -0.44 -36.43 22.47
CA SER A 29 0.91 -36.65 22.97
C SER A 29 1.67 -35.31 23.13
N ASP A 30 2.65 -35.28 24.03
CA ASP A 30 3.52 -34.10 24.18
C ASP A 30 4.25 -33.74 22.87
N LYS A 31 4.55 -34.74 22.04
CA LYS A 31 5.16 -34.54 20.73
C LYS A 31 4.24 -33.77 19.80
N GLU A 32 2.95 -34.15 19.73
CA GLU A 32 1.95 -33.44 18.93
C GLU A 32 1.73 -32.01 19.44
N LEU A 33 1.76 -31.80 20.77
CA LEU A 33 1.67 -30.44 21.34
C LEU A 33 2.86 -29.57 20.96
N ILE A 34 4.06 -30.10 20.94
CA ILE A 34 5.27 -29.39 20.52
C ILE A 34 5.16 -29.06 19.02
N GLU A 35 4.78 -30.02 18.19
CA GLU A 35 4.63 -29.85 16.76
C GLU A 35 3.55 -28.80 16.40
N ILE A 36 2.42 -28.80 17.13
CA ILE A 36 1.39 -27.77 16.97
C ILE A 36 1.92 -26.40 17.39
N LYS A 37 2.65 -26.30 18.51
CA LYS A 37 3.21 -25.03 18.97
C LYS A 37 4.25 -24.44 18.02
N GLU A 38 5.09 -25.29 17.42
CA GLU A 38 6.10 -24.88 16.44
C GLU A 38 5.48 -24.42 15.11
N ASN A 39 4.30 -24.95 14.77
CA ASN A 39 3.56 -24.60 13.55
C ASN A 39 2.45 -23.55 13.77
N LEU A 40 2.29 -23.03 15.00
CA LEU A 40 1.32 -21.96 15.25
C LEU A 40 1.72 -20.70 14.48
N PRO A 41 0.81 -20.15 13.67
CA PRO A 41 1.06 -18.86 13.02
C PRO A 41 1.15 -17.75 14.07
N GLU A 42 1.97 -16.76 13.79
CA GLU A 42 2.07 -15.54 14.59
C GLU A 42 0.69 -14.88 14.77
N LEU A 43 0.34 -14.53 15.99
CA LEU A 43 -0.94 -13.90 16.30
C LEU A 43 -1.00 -12.45 15.79
N PRO A 44 -2.19 -11.91 15.50
CA PRO A 44 -2.34 -10.52 15.03
C PRO A 44 -1.69 -9.49 15.97
N GLU A 45 -1.80 -9.67 17.29
CA GLU A 45 -1.21 -8.78 18.30
C GLU A 45 0.34 -8.83 18.28
N GLU A 46 0.91 -10.00 18.03
CA GLU A 46 2.36 -10.19 17.91
C GLU A 46 2.87 -9.55 16.60
N LYS A 47 2.13 -9.72 15.50
CA LYS A 47 2.41 -9.05 14.22
C LYS A 47 2.35 -7.53 14.36
N GLU A 48 1.30 -6.99 15.00
CA GLU A 48 1.17 -5.55 15.26
C GLU A 48 2.41 -5.01 15.99
N LYS A 49 2.80 -5.70 17.07
CA LYS A 49 3.97 -5.31 17.86
C LYS A 49 5.25 -5.35 17.02
N ARG A 50 5.47 -6.41 16.27
CA ARG A 50 6.62 -6.55 15.37
C ARG A 50 6.65 -5.46 14.29
N TYR A 51 5.52 -5.12 13.69
CA TYR A 51 5.45 -4.07 12.67
C TYR A 51 5.79 -2.70 13.25
N VAL A 52 5.38 -2.41 14.48
CA VAL A 52 5.71 -1.14 15.15
C VAL A 52 7.17 -1.12 15.63
N GLU A 53 7.65 -2.18 16.29
CA GLU A 53 8.97 -2.19 16.94
C GLU A 53 10.10 -2.41 15.94
N ASP A 54 9.96 -3.36 14.99
CA ASP A 54 11.05 -3.76 14.09
C ASP A 54 11.03 -2.96 12.78
N ILE A 55 9.84 -2.69 12.23
CA ILE A 55 9.70 -1.97 10.95
C ILE A 55 9.52 -0.47 11.18
N GLY A 56 8.96 -0.09 12.33
CA GLY A 56 8.72 1.31 12.71
C GLY A 56 7.51 1.89 11.98
N LEU A 57 6.43 1.09 11.81
CA LEU A 57 5.16 1.57 11.30
C LEU A 57 4.40 2.34 12.38
N ASP A 58 3.48 3.20 11.96
CA ASP A 58 2.53 3.80 12.88
C ASP A 58 1.57 2.72 13.42
N LYS A 59 1.20 2.86 14.70
CA LYS A 59 0.31 1.88 15.35
C LYS A 59 -1.00 1.68 14.59
N SER A 60 -1.57 2.74 14.04
CA SER A 60 -2.80 2.67 13.23
C SER A 60 -2.63 1.86 11.95
N GLU A 61 -1.49 1.99 11.26
CA GLU A 61 -1.16 1.21 10.08
C GLU A 61 -0.95 -0.26 10.43
N ALA A 62 -0.21 -0.54 11.51
CA ALA A 62 0.06 -1.89 11.99
C ALA A 62 -1.24 -2.64 12.34
N VAL A 63 -2.19 -1.98 13.04
CA VAL A 63 -3.50 -2.56 13.37
C VAL A 63 -4.30 -2.91 12.11
N ILE A 64 -4.34 -2.02 11.11
CA ILE A 64 -5.10 -2.28 9.88
C ILE A 64 -4.48 -3.44 9.11
N ILE A 65 -3.16 -3.50 8.98
CA ILE A 65 -2.46 -4.56 8.25
C ILE A 65 -2.60 -5.90 8.97
N SER A 66 -2.51 -5.94 10.31
CA SER A 66 -2.62 -7.17 11.09
C SER A 66 -4.06 -7.66 11.28
N SER A 67 -5.07 -6.84 10.98
CA SER A 67 -6.49 -7.18 11.15
C SER A 67 -6.95 -8.36 10.29
N SER A 68 -6.31 -8.58 9.14
CA SER A 68 -6.59 -9.66 8.21
C SER A 68 -5.31 -10.42 7.87
N LYS A 69 -5.38 -11.77 7.87
CA LYS A 69 -4.26 -12.61 7.45
C LYS A 69 -3.84 -12.33 6.01
N ALA A 70 -4.80 -12.07 5.13
CA ALA A 70 -4.53 -11.79 3.73
C ALA A 70 -3.80 -10.44 3.55
N MET A 71 -4.21 -9.40 4.30
CA MET A 71 -3.51 -8.10 4.32
C MET A 71 -2.09 -8.22 4.88
N ALA A 72 -1.90 -8.96 5.97
CA ALA A 72 -0.60 -9.19 6.56
C ALA A 72 0.34 -9.93 5.59
N ASN A 73 -0.13 -10.97 4.93
CA ASN A 73 0.65 -11.70 3.93
C ASN A 73 1.02 -10.81 2.74
N MET A 74 0.07 -10.03 2.20
CA MET A 74 0.33 -9.08 1.13
C MET A 74 1.41 -8.07 1.52
N PHE A 75 1.35 -7.54 2.73
CA PHE A 75 2.35 -6.62 3.26
C PHE A 75 3.73 -7.27 3.39
N GLU A 76 3.81 -8.47 3.99
CA GLU A 76 5.08 -9.17 4.23
C GLU A 76 5.74 -9.58 2.90
N GLU A 77 4.98 -10.14 1.96
CA GLU A 77 5.48 -10.55 0.65
C GLU A 77 5.92 -9.37 -0.21
N ALA A 78 5.15 -8.28 -0.22
CA ALA A 78 5.52 -7.06 -0.95
C ALA A 78 6.75 -6.40 -0.32
N SER A 79 6.81 -6.32 1.03
CA SER A 79 7.93 -5.73 1.76
C SER A 79 9.23 -6.51 1.59
N ALA A 80 9.17 -7.83 1.41
CA ALA A 80 10.35 -8.65 1.15
C ALA A 80 11.02 -8.33 -0.21
N LYS A 81 10.30 -7.71 -1.13
CA LYS A 81 10.79 -7.33 -2.47
C LYS A 81 11.29 -5.90 -2.56
N THR A 82 10.96 -5.07 -1.58
CA THR A 82 11.34 -3.66 -1.57
C THR A 82 12.16 -3.33 -0.33
N ASN A 83 13.00 -2.30 -0.42
CA ASN A 83 13.74 -1.80 0.74
C ASN A 83 12.95 -0.77 1.57
N ASP A 84 11.69 -0.48 1.21
CA ASP A 84 10.87 0.54 1.87
C ASP A 84 9.52 -0.03 2.31
N ALA A 85 9.55 -0.81 3.40
CA ALA A 85 8.35 -1.39 4.00
C ALA A 85 7.34 -0.33 4.48
N LYS A 86 7.82 0.89 4.86
CA LYS A 86 6.92 1.98 5.26
C LYS A 86 6.10 2.51 4.10
N LEU A 87 6.70 2.58 2.92
CA LEU A 87 6.00 2.98 1.72
C LEU A 87 4.97 1.91 1.32
N VAL A 88 5.33 0.61 1.43
CA VAL A 88 4.38 -0.50 1.22
C VAL A 88 3.17 -0.36 2.14
N ALA A 89 3.39 -0.17 3.45
CA ALA A 89 2.31 -0.01 4.42
C ALA A 89 1.40 1.18 4.08
N LYS A 90 1.99 2.33 3.77
CA LYS A 90 1.25 3.55 3.42
C LYS A 90 0.34 3.35 2.19
N TRP A 91 0.84 2.70 1.14
CA TRP A 91 0.06 2.42 -0.06
C TRP A 91 -1.02 1.36 0.19
N LEU A 92 -0.69 0.35 1.00
CA LEU A 92 -1.64 -0.72 1.33
C LEU A 92 -2.81 -0.19 2.15
N VAL A 93 -2.53 0.60 3.20
CA VAL A 93 -3.55 1.19 4.07
C VAL A 93 -4.31 2.33 3.39
N GLY A 94 -3.65 3.09 2.52
CA GLY A 94 -4.25 4.21 1.81
C GLY A 94 -4.96 3.80 0.53
N ASP A 95 -4.18 3.66 -0.54
CA ASP A 95 -4.72 3.54 -1.91
C ASP A 95 -5.34 2.14 -2.17
N VAL A 96 -4.71 1.05 -1.70
CA VAL A 96 -5.26 -0.32 -1.88
C VAL A 96 -6.52 -0.50 -1.04
N SER A 97 -6.52 -0.09 0.24
CA SER A 97 -7.72 -0.16 1.08
C SER A 97 -8.88 0.68 0.53
N ALA A 98 -8.59 1.79 -0.13
CA ALA A 98 -9.62 2.59 -0.80
C ALA A 98 -10.28 1.84 -1.97
N LEU A 99 -9.49 1.06 -2.75
CA LEU A 99 -10.01 0.22 -3.83
C LEU A 99 -10.81 -0.96 -3.30
N LEU A 100 -10.33 -1.63 -2.23
CA LEU A 100 -11.06 -2.71 -1.56
C LEU A 100 -12.44 -2.24 -1.07
N ASN A 101 -12.48 -1.08 -0.41
CA ASN A 101 -13.73 -0.49 0.07
C ASN A 101 -14.66 -0.07 -1.06
N LYS A 102 -14.11 0.47 -2.17
CA LYS A 102 -14.89 0.88 -3.34
C LYS A 102 -15.60 -0.30 -3.98
N ASP A 103 -14.88 -1.41 -4.15
CA ASP A 103 -15.39 -2.61 -4.82
C ASP A 103 -16.07 -3.59 -3.84
N ASN A 104 -15.96 -3.30 -2.52
CA ASN A 104 -16.50 -4.12 -1.43
C ASN A 104 -16.05 -5.59 -1.51
N ILE A 105 -14.75 -5.80 -1.70
CA ILE A 105 -14.09 -7.11 -1.76
C ILE A 105 -12.95 -7.20 -0.75
N GLU A 106 -12.54 -8.42 -0.42
CA GLU A 106 -11.32 -8.70 0.35
C GLU A 106 -10.10 -8.75 -0.58
N ILE A 107 -8.89 -8.60 -0.01
CA ILE A 107 -7.66 -8.48 -0.80
C ILE A 107 -7.31 -9.76 -1.58
N ASP A 108 -7.65 -10.92 -1.05
CA ASP A 108 -7.47 -12.23 -1.69
C ASP A 108 -8.41 -12.47 -2.87
N GLU A 109 -9.52 -11.73 -2.94
CA GLU A 109 -10.44 -11.72 -4.09
C GLU A 109 -9.98 -10.78 -5.19
N SER A 110 -9.02 -9.88 -4.91
CA SER A 110 -8.50 -8.92 -5.88
C SER A 110 -7.55 -9.58 -6.88
N LYS A 111 -7.38 -8.93 -8.04
CA LYS A 111 -6.37 -9.35 -9.03
C LYS A 111 -4.95 -8.84 -8.70
N LEU A 112 -4.80 -8.06 -7.62
CA LEU A 112 -3.53 -7.50 -7.19
C LEU A 112 -2.68 -8.59 -6.53
N SER A 113 -1.60 -8.99 -7.17
CA SER A 113 -0.63 -9.90 -6.56
C SER A 113 0.41 -9.11 -5.74
N ALA A 114 0.94 -9.74 -4.66
CA ALA A 114 2.01 -9.16 -3.87
C ALA A 114 3.27 -8.87 -4.70
N GLU A 115 3.50 -9.66 -5.75
CA GLU A 115 4.59 -9.43 -6.69
C GLU A 115 4.43 -8.13 -7.47
N ASN A 116 3.27 -7.91 -8.08
CA ASN A 116 2.99 -6.68 -8.82
C ASN A 116 2.95 -5.47 -7.89
N PHE A 117 2.39 -5.62 -6.69
CA PHE A 117 2.38 -4.56 -5.72
C PHE A 117 3.81 -4.18 -5.26
N GLY A 118 4.65 -5.16 -4.96
CA GLY A 118 6.06 -4.94 -4.63
C GLY A 118 6.82 -4.22 -5.76
N LYS A 119 6.66 -4.65 -7.02
CA LYS A 119 7.24 -3.98 -8.20
C LYS A 119 6.76 -2.53 -8.33
N LEU A 120 5.48 -2.27 -8.10
CA LEU A 120 4.94 -0.90 -8.15
C LEU A 120 5.65 0.01 -7.14
N ILE A 121 5.80 -0.46 -5.90
CA ILE A 121 6.50 0.29 -4.85
C ILE A 121 7.99 0.50 -5.21
N GLU A 122 8.65 -0.51 -5.77
CA GLU A 122 10.03 -0.40 -6.25
C GLU A 122 10.16 0.70 -7.31
N ARG A 123 9.24 0.77 -8.31
CA ARG A 123 9.23 1.81 -9.34
C ARG A 123 8.93 3.21 -8.82
N ILE A 124 8.30 3.32 -7.66
CA ILE A 124 8.13 4.61 -6.96
C ILE A 124 9.43 4.99 -6.23
N THR A 125 10.05 4.02 -5.56
CA THR A 125 11.27 4.24 -4.76
C THR A 125 12.48 4.60 -5.63
N ASP A 126 12.61 3.96 -6.80
CA ASP A 126 13.67 4.24 -7.78
C ASP A 126 13.40 5.48 -8.65
N ASN A 127 12.26 6.17 -8.42
CA ASN A 127 11.79 7.32 -9.18
C ASN A 127 11.56 7.05 -10.69
N THR A 128 11.30 5.81 -11.08
CA THR A 128 10.89 5.47 -12.45
C THR A 128 9.53 6.08 -12.77
N ILE A 129 8.63 6.11 -11.77
CA ILE A 129 7.31 6.74 -11.88
C ILE A 129 7.03 7.65 -10.69
N SER A 130 6.24 8.70 -10.91
CA SER A 130 5.77 9.56 -9.82
C SER A 130 4.60 8.92 -9.07
N GLY A 131 4.39 9.32 -7.80
CA GLY A 131 3.25 8.81 -7.00
C GLY A 131 1.88 9.03 -7.67
N LYS A 132 1.72 10.09 -8.48
CA LYS A 132 0.49 10.31 -9.25
C LYS A 132 0.32 9.28 -10.37
N ILE A 133 1.39 8.97 -11.07
CA ILE A 133 1.41 7.95 -12.12
C ILE A 133 1.19 6.57 -11.51
N ALA A 134 1.81 6.30 -10.37
CA ALA A 134 1.67 5.03 -9.65
C ALA A 134 0.21 4.72 -9.28
N LYS A 135 -0.60 5.72 -8.92
CA LYS A 135 -2.04 5.53 -8.68
C LYS A 135 -2.78 5.06 -9.93
N SER A 136 -2.50 5.66 -11.07
CA SER A 136 -3.08 5.23 -12.35
C SER A 136 -2.63 3.83 -12.76
N VAL A 137 -1.36 3.48 -12.48
CA VAL A 137 -0.84 2.12 -12.71
C VAL A 137 -1.48 1.12 -11.76
N LEU A 138 -1.69 1.48 -10.49
CA LEU A 138 -2.38 0.64 -9.51
C LEU A 138 -3.82 0.33 -9.94
N GLU A 139 -4.56 1.33 -10.43
CA GLU A 139 -5.91 1.14 -10.97
C GLU A 139 -5.93 0.17 -12.15
N ASP A 140 -4.98 0.28 -13.09
CA ASP A 140 -4.86 -0.65 -14.21
C ASP A 140 -4.56 -2.09 -13.78
N ILE A 141 -3.64 -2.26 -12.81
CA ILE A 141 -3.30 -3.58 -12.27
C ILE A 141 -4.49 -4.17 -11.53
N TRP A 142 -5.21 -3.33 -10.79
CA TRP A 142 -6.40 -3.70 -10.05
C TRP A 142 -7.50 -4.26 -10.97
N GLU A 143 -7.78 -3.56 -12.06
CA GLU A 143 -8.82 -3.95 -13.01
C GLU A 143 -8.42 -5.17 -13.87
N ASN A 144 -7.18 -5.20 -14.34
CA ASN A 144 -6.75 -6.13 -15.39
C ASN A 144 -5.78 -7.24 -14.90
N GLY A 145 -5.18 -7.11 -13.71
CA GLY A 145 -4.15 -8.01 -13.22
C GLY A 145 -2.85 -7.94 -14.05
N SER A 146 -2.62 -6.84 -14.77
CA SER A 146 -1.50 -6.65 -15.68
C SER A 146 -0.17 -6.53 -14.92
N ASP A 147 0.94 -6.87 -15.58
CA ASP A 147 2.27 -6.62 -15.04
C ASP A 147 2.60 -5.12 -15.04
N VAL A 148 3.22 -4.64 -13.95
CA VAL A 148 3.55 -3.22 -13.72
C VAL A 148 4.40 -2.65 -14.85
N ASP A 149 5.48 -3.34 -15.21
CA ASP A 149 6.44 -2.85 -16.20
C ASP A 149 5.80 -2.75 -17.59
N LYS A 150 4.94 -3.71 -17.96
CA LYS A 150 4.18 -3.66 -19.20
C LYS A 150 3.22 -2.48 -19.27
N VAL A 151 2.55 -2.16 -18.15
CA VAL A 151 1.65 -0.99 -18.08
C VAL A 151 2.44 0.30 -18.25
N ILE A 152 3.60 0.42 -17.57
CA ILE A 152 4.47 1.59 -17.66
C ILE A 152 5.00 1.78 -19.10
N GLU A 153 5.47 0.71 -19.75
CA GLU A 153 5.98 0.76 -21.12
C GLU A 153 4.89 1.09 -22.12
N THR A 154 3.76 0.38 -22.08
CA THR A 154 2.66 0.55 -23.05
C THR A 154 2.08 1.96 -23.00
N LYS A 155 1.98 2.55 -21.81
CA LYS A 155 1.46 3.91 -21.61
C LYS A 155 2.56 4.98 -21.68
N GLY A 156 3.82 4.59 -21.83
CA GLY A 156 4.97 5.50 -21.86
C GLY A 156 5.07 6.38 -20.60
N LEU A 157 4.85 5.79 -19.41
CA LEU A 157 4.72 6.50 -18.14
C LEU A 157 6.05 6.71 -17.41
N VAL A 158 7.16 6.41 -18.05
CA VAL A 158 8.49 6.62 -17.46
C VAL A 158 8.70 8.11 -17.16
N GLN A 159 9.19 8.39 -15.97
CA GLN A 159 9.47 9.75 -15.52
C GLN A 159 10.64 10.34 -16.30
N ILE A 160 10.53 11.60 -16.71
CA ILE A 160 11.60 12.33 -17.38
C ILE A 160 12.66 12.66 -16.32
N GLN A 161 13.81 11.97 -16.38
CA GLN A 161 14.97 12.19 -15.49
C GLN A 161 16.04 13.11 -16.11
N ASP A 162 15.95 13.38 -17.42
CA ASP A 162 16.91 14.22 -18.12
C ASP A 162 16.70 15.69 -17.76
N GLU A 163 17.68 16.24 -17.00
CA GLU A 163 17.65 17.64 -16.57
C GLU A 163 17.66 18.61 -17.74
N SER A 164 18.29 18.27 -18.86
CA SER A 164 18.38 19.16 -20.03
C SER A 164 17.00 19.34 -20.68
N ILE A 165 16.23 18.27 -20.78
CA ILE A 165 14.85 18.31 -21.31
C ILE A 165 13.94 19.12 -20.37
N LEU A 166 14.09 18.92 -19.07
CA LEU A 166 13.31 19.66 -18.07
C LEU A 166 13.68 21.14 -18.05
N GLU A 167 14.96 21.48 -18.26
CA GLU A 167 15.44 22.85 -18.33
C GLU A 167 14.90 23.57 -19.58
N ASP A 168 14.89 22.91 -20.74
CA ASP A 168 14.32 23.45 -21.97
C ASP A 168 12.81 23.73 -21.84
N ILE A 169 12.09 22.82 -21.20
CA ILE A 169 10.65 23.00 -20.91
C ILE A 169 10.43 24.16 -19.94
N ALA A 170 11.25 24.24 -18.87
CA ALA A 170 11.16 25.31 -17.91
C ALA A 170 11.45 26.68 -18.55
N GLN A 171 12.45 26.78 -19.40
CA GLN A 171 12.76 28.00 -20.15
C GLN A 171 11.61 28.42 -21.06
N LYS A 172 11.00 27.48 -21.79
CA LYS A 172 9.81 27.76 -22.63
C LYS A 172 8.64 28.30 -21.79
N VAL A 173 8.38 27.68 -20.64
CA VAL A 173 7.30 28.13 -19.74
C VAL A 173 7.59 29.53 -19.19
N ILE A 174 8.83 29.83 -18.81
CA ILE A 174 9.26 31.16 -18.35
C ILE A 174 9.09 32.20 -19.46
N GLN A 175 9.56 31.92 -20.69
CA GLN A 175 9.44 32.80 -21.84
C GLN A 175 8.00 33.07 -22.26
N SER A 176 7.13 32.08 -22.11
CA SER A 176 5.71 32.21 -22.44
C SER A 176 4.89 32.99 -21.40
N ASN A 177 5.46 33.29 -20.22
CA ASN A 177 4.74 33.95 -19.13
C ASN A 177 5.52 35.12 -18.52
N PRO A 178 5.92 36.16 -19.30
CA PRO A 178 6.79 37.25 -18.85
C PRO A 178 6.18 38.09 -17.72
N ASP A 179 4.87 38.30 -17.73
CA ASP A 179 4.15 39.06 -16.71
C ASP A 179 4.20 38.37 -15.33
N GLN A 180 4.03 37.06 -15.34
CA GLN A 180 4.10 36.25 -14.11
C GLN A 180 5.54 36.19 -13.57
N VAL A 181 6.55 36.13 -14.45
CA VAL A 181 7.96 36.18 -14.06
C VAL A 181 8.25 37.53 -13.39
N SER A 182 7.85 38.64 -14.01
CA SER A 182 8.02 39.98 -13.44
C SER A 182 7.32 40.12 -12.08
N ALA A 183 6.13 39.58 -11.94
CA ALA A 183 5.39 39.59 -10.69
C ALA A 183 6.03 38.72 -9.60
N TYR A 184 6.63 37.59 -9.97
CA TYR A 184 7.41 36.74 -9.05
C TYR A 184 8.65 37.46 -8.54
N LEU A 185 9.44 38.07 -9.45
CA LEU A 185 10.64 38.84 -9.10
C LEU A 185 10.30 40.06 -8.21
N ASN A 186 9.08 40.60 -8.31
CA ASN A 186 8.57 41.66 -7.45
C ASN A 186 8.00 41.16 -6.10
N GLY A 187 8.31 39.89 -5.68
CA GLY A 187 8.02 39.36 -4.36
C GLY A 187 6.69 38.60 -4.23
N LYS A 188 6.03 38.20 -5.34
CA LYS A 188 4.85 37.34 -5.31
C LYS A 188 5.23 35.85 -5.32
N ASP A 189 5.74 35.34 -4.22
CA ASP A 189 6.23 33.95 -4.09
C ASP A 189 5.21 32.88 -4.45
N LYS A 190 3.91 33.16 -4.32
CA LYS A 190 2.84 32.21 -4.72
C LYS A 190 2.86 31.83 -6.19
N LEU A 191 3.46 32.65 -7.05
CA LEU A 191 3.60 32.37 -8.47
C LEU A 191 4.61 31.27 -8.79
N PHE A 192 5.49 30.91 -7.87
CA PHE A 192 6.37 29.77 -8.01
C PHE A 192 5.58 28.48 -8.26
N GLY A 193 4.50 28.27 -7.49
CA GLY A 193 3.59 27.11 -7.68
C GLY A 193 2.89 27.11 -9.04
N PHE A 194 2.62 28.28 -9.64
CA PHE A 194 2.08 28.40 -11.00
C PHE A 194 3.07 27.83 -12.02
N PHE A 195 4.36 28.21 -11.96
CA PHE A 195 5.37 27.69 -12.91
C PHE A 195 5.56 26.19 -12.77
N VAL A 196 5.62 25.66 -11.54
CA VAL A 196 5.66 24.22 -11.28
C VAL A 196 4.45 23.53 -11.91
N GLY A 197 3.25 24.10 -11.73
CA GLY A 197 2.01 23.56 -12.30
C GLY A 197 2.01 23.52 -13.83
N GLN A 198 2.54 24.57 -14.48
CA GLN A 198 2.64 24.63 -15.94
C GLN A 198 3.64 23.59 -16.47
N ILE A 199 4.83 23.45 -15.88
CA ILE A 199 5.80 22.43 -16.28
C ILE A 199 5.22 21.02 -16.09
N MET A 200 4.54 20.77 -14.95
CA MET A 200 3.88 19.48 -14.71
C MET A 200 2.78 19.19 -15.72
N LYS A 201 2.07 20.22 -16.21
CA LYS A 201 1.06 20.09 -17.27
C LYS A 201 1.70 19.77 -18.61
N GLU A 202 2.75 20.50 -19.01
CA GLU A 202 3.50 20.27 -20.28
C GLU A 202 4.12 18.86 -20.30
N THR A 203 4.63 18.40 -19.18
CA THR A 203 5.21 17.04 -19.03
C THR A 203 4.18 15.96 -18.77
N GLN A 204 2.89 16.28 -18.75
CA GLN A 204 1.80 15.35 -18.42
C GLN A 204 2.00 14.61 -17.06
N GLY A 205 2.64 15.26 -16.10
CA GLY A 205 2.96 14.68 -14.80
C GLY A 205 4.18 13.76 -14.78
N LYS A 206 4.93 13.64 -15.89
CA LYS A 206 6.13 12.80 -16.00
C LYS A 206 7.40 13.46 -15.45
N ALA A 207 7.40 14.76 -15.16
CA ALA A 207 8.52 15.43 -14.54
C ALA A 207 8.62 15.11 -13.02
N ASN A 208 9.85 15.01 -12.51
CA ASN A 208 10.06 14.93 -11.07
C ASN A 208 9.84 16.32 -10.43
N PRO A 209 8.86 16.49 -9.51
CA PRO A 209 8.59 17.79 -8.91
C PRO A 209 9.79 18.40 -8.18
N LYS A 210 10.67 17.57 -7.61
CA LYS A 210 11.87 18.03 -6.92
C LYS A 210 12.87 18.64 -7.91
N SER A 211 13.16 17.93 -9.01
CA SER A 211 14.04 18.43 -10.07
C SER A 211 13.48 19.70 -10.73
N VAL A 212 12.16 19.75 -10.97
CA VAL A 212 11.48 20.95 -11.49
C VAL A 212 11.66 22.14 -10.54
N ASN A 213 11.49 21.94 -9.23
CA ASN A 213 11.69 22.99 -8.25
C ASN A 213 13.13 23.51 -8.22
N ASP A 214 14.12 22.61 -8.31
CA ASP A 214 15.54 22.98 -8.30
C ASP A 214 15.93 23.75 -9.57
N ILE A 215 15.44 23.31 -10.73
CA ILE A 215 15.64 23.99 -12.01
C ILE A 215 14.99 25.39 -11.98
N LEU A 216 13.73 25.50 -11.57
CA LEU A 216 13.03 26.77 -11.47
C LEU A 216 13.72 27.75 -10.51
N ARG A 217 14.20 27.29 -9.35
CA ARG A 217 14.97 28.13 -8.41
C ARG A 217 16.27 28.64 -9.02
N ARG A 218 16.88 27.87 -9.95
CA ARG A 218 18.09 28.27 -10.66
C ARG A 218 17.81 29.29 -11.74
N LEU A 219 16.69 29.13 -12.48
CA LEU A 219 16.34 29.99 -13.62
C LEU A 219 15.62 31.30 -13.22
N LEU A 220 14.95 31.35 -12.07
CA LEU A 220 14.19 32.51 -11.58
C LEU A 220 14.98 33.34 -10.53
N LYS A 221 16.29 33.08 -10.38
CA LYS A 221 17.18 33.94 -9.62
C LYS A 221 17.61 35.10 -10.48
#